data_90d36f637e3c3ce2a9c9a96e6d9d513c
#
_entry.id   90d36f637e3c3ce2a9c9a96e6d9d513c
#
_cell.length_a   1.000
_cell.length_b   1.000
_cell.length_c   1.000
_cell.angle_alpha   90.00
_cell.angle_beta   90.00
_cell.angle_gamma   90.00
#
_symmetry.space_group_name_H-M   'P 1'
#
loop_
_entity.id
_entity.type
_entity.pdbx_description
1 polymer ?
#
loop_
_entity_poly.entity_id
_entity_poly.type
_entity_poly.pdbx_seq_one_letter_code
_entity_poly.pdbx_strand_id
1 'polypeptide(L)'
;MALRGTHKVGVLGKGGVGKTSVAASVGSLFAELRRQDHVVAIDADTAFGRLSSRIDPRSTGSFWDLTADTNLETFTDVARRVGRNPVGLYVLGGEPAAGPRRVLDPAIYREAVLRLDRHFAISVIDCGSTMDSPVTHEVLRDLDALIVVSSPWADGASAAARTLEWLSDQGLTELLAHTIVVLNDSDGHADKRTRALLAREFVDHGRPVVEVPYDPHLRPGGVIDVRNEMAGPTRLKFLHVAVTVAGYFAARTGRDRPRRAPSGGS
;
A
#
# COMPACT_ATOMS: atom_id res chain seq x y z
N MET A 1 -20.09 -1.58 2.23
CA MET A 1 -19.65 -2.71 3.05
C MET A 1 -18.86 -2.17 4.24
N ALA A 2 -19.26 -2.49 5.49
CA ALA A 2 -18.56 -2.03 6.69
C ALA A 2 -17.34 -2.95 6.93
N LEU A 3 -16.14 -2.42 6.85
CA LEU A 3 -14.92 -3.08 7.33
C LEU A 3 -14.87 -2.89 8.85
N ARG A 4 -14.59 -3.95 9.58
CA ARG A 4 -14.40 -3.91 11.05
C ARG A 4 -12.97 -4.25 11.38
N GLY A 5 -12.39 -3.52 12.32
CA GLY A 5 -10.99 -3.66 12.70
C GLY A 5 -10.04 -2.84 11.84
N THR A 6 -8.75 -3.07 12.00
CA THR A 6 -7.68 -2.46 11.22
C THR A 6 -7.28 -3.38 10.08
N HIS A 7 -6.97 -2.79 8.92
CA HIS A 7 -6.58 -3.51 7.72
C HIS A 7 -5.33 -2.91 7.11
N LYS A 8 -4.43 -3.77 6.63
CA LYS A 8 -3.15 -3.36 6.07
C LYS A 8 -2.93 -3.93 4.68
N VAL A 9 -2.56 -3.08 3.73
CA VAL A 9 -2.13 -3.49 2.40
C VAL A 9 -0.73 -2.96 2.12
N GLY A 10 0.16 -3.86 1.71
CA GLY A 10 1.50 -3.51 1.26
C GLY A 10 1.55 -3.25 -0.24
N VAL A 11 2.52 -2.43 -0.65
CA VAL A 11 2.85 -2.20 -2.05
C VAL A 11 4.32 -2.53 -2.26
N LEU A 12 4.59 -3.58 -3.03
CA LEU A 12 5.92 -4.13 -3.24
C LEU A 12 6.23 -4.23 -4.74
N GLY A 13 7.50 -4.23 -5.11
CA GLY A 13 7.96 -4.40 -6.48
C GLY A 13 9.35 -3.81 -6.72
N LYS A 14 9.89 -4.02 -7.91
CA LYS A 14 11.21 -3.53 -8.33
C LYS A 14 11.32 -2.00 -8.23
N GLY A 15 12.54 -1.47 -8.08
CA GLY A 15 12.81 -0.04 -8.16
C GLY A 15 12.34 0.57 -9.49
N GLY A 16 11.70 1.74 -9.44
CA GLY A 16 11.28 2.49 -10.63
C GLY A 16 9.93 2.11 -11.25
N VAL A 17 9.24 1.05 -10.79
CA VAL A 17 7.96 0.62 -11.37
C VAL A 17 6.74 1.46 -10.91
N GLY A 18 6.94 2.42 -10.01
CA GLY A 18 5.88 3.34 -9.57
C GLY A 18 5.13 2.91 -8.29
N LYS A 19 5.75 2.09 -7.42
CA LYS A 19 5.14 1.66 -6.14
C LYS A 19 4.55 2.81 -5.33
N THR A 20 5.34 3.85 -5.10
CA THR A 20 4.93 5.03 -4.32
C THR A 20 3.71 5.74 -4.94
N SER A 21 3.65 5.82 -6.28
CA SER A 21 2.48 6.37 -6.98
C SER A 21 1.25 5.48 -6.82
N VAL A 22 1.42 4.16 -6.86
CA VAL A 22 0.34 3.19 -6.61
C VAL A 22 -0.15 3.31 -5.16
N ALA A 23 0.76 3.34 -4.18
CA ALA A 23 0.43 3.48 -2.75
C ALA A 23 -0.35 4.78 -2.47
N ALA A 24 0.14 5.92 -2.96
CA ALA A 24 -0.52 7.22 -2.81
C ALA A 24 -1.89 7.26 -3.50
N SER A 25 -2.02 6.70 -4.70
CA SER A 25 -3.27 6.68 -5.47
C SER A 25 -4.31 5.80 -4.81
N VAL A 26 -3.97 4.56 -4.47
CA VAL A 26 -4.88 3.60 -3.81
C VAL A 26 -5.29 4.12 -2.43
N GLY A 27 -4.34 4.63 -1.63
CA GLY A 27 -4.61 5.22 -0.33
C GLY A 27 -5.55 6.43 -0.42
N SER A 28 -5.34 7.32 -1.39
CA SER A 28 -6.20 8.48 -1.62
C SER A 28 -7.62 8.08 -2.01
N LEU A 29 -7.78 7.04 -2.82
CA LEU A 29 -9.10 6.52 -3.19
C LEU A 29 -9.80 5.85 -2.01
N PHE A 30 -9.08 5.11 -1.15
CA PHE A 30 -9.65 4.61 0.09
C PHE A 30 -10.15 5.75 0.98
N ALA A 31 -9.34 6.79 1.20
CA ALA A 31 -9.72 7.94 2.02
C ALA A 31 -10.92 8.70 1.43
N GLU A 32 -10.98 8.87 0.11
CA GLU A 32 -12.09 9.53 -0.58
C GLU A 32 -13.42 8.76 -0.45
N LEU A 33 -13.37 7.43 -0.60
CA LEU A 33 -14.55 6.56 -0.59
C LEU A 33 -15.03 6.22 0.81
N ARG A 34 -14.13 6.23 1.80
CA ARG A 34 -14.40 5.83 3.18
C ARG A 34 -14.25 6.98 4.15
N ARG A 35 -15.01 8.04 3.93
CA ARG A 35 -14.92 9.30 4.70
C ARG A 35 -15.17 9.16 6.21
N GLN A 36 -15.75 8.06 6.64
CA GLN A 36 -16.00 7.78 8.07
C GLN A 36 -14.82 7.05 8.72
N ASP A 37 -13.89 6.52 7.92
CA ASP A 37 -12.71 5.82 8.38
C ASP A 37 -11.46 6.68 8.13
N HIS A 38 -10.51 6.62 9.05
CA HIS A 38 -9.22 7.23 8.82
C HIS A 38 -8.31 6.26 8.06
N VAL A 39 -7.65 6.77 7.02
CA VAL A 39 -6.72 6.01 6.16
C VAL A 39 -5.35 6.65 6.24
N VAL A 40 -4.31 5.85 6.45
CA VAL A 40 -2.92 6.32 6.49
C VAL A 40 -2.07 5.59 5.45
N ALA A 41 -1.22 6.31 4.76
CA ALA A 41 -0.13 5.78 3.96
C ALA A 41 1.17 5.84 4.77
N ILE A 42 1.94 4.74 4.76
CA ILE A 42 3.15 4.58 5.58
C ILE A 42 4.33 4.33 4.64
N ASP A 43 5.36 5.15 4.74
CA ASP A 43 6.58 5.03 3.94
C ASP A 43 7.61 4.14 4.65
N ALA A 44 7.59 2.84 4.38
CA ALA A 44 8.56 1.90 4.92
C ALA A 44 9.87 1.82 4.11
N ASP A 45 9.98 2.56 2.99
CA ASP A 45 11.24 2.77 2.25
C ASP A 45 12.00 3.96 2.83
N THR A 46 12.63 3.78 3.98
CA THR A 46 13.38 4.85 4.64
C THR A 46 14.69 5.23 3.95
N ALA A 47 15.16 4.43 2.97
CA ALA A 47 16.37 4.74 2.23
C ALA A 47 16.13 5.78 1.11
N PHE A 48 15.01 5.63 0.39
CA PHE A 48 14.68 6.45 -0.77
C PHE A 48 13.19 6.83 -0.82
N GLY A 49 12.47 6.66 0.30
CA GLY A 49 11.04 6.92 0.39
C GLY A 49 10.68 8.35 -0.02
N ARG A 50 9.64 8.46 -0.83
CA ARG A 50 9.10 9.73 -1.34
C ARG A 50 7.59 9.81 -1.19
N LEU A 51 7.01 8.98 -0.32
CA LEU A 51 5.56 8.90 -0.20
C LEU A 51 4.96 10.24 0.27
N SER A 52 5.61 10.92 1.23
CA SER A 52 5.20 12.26 1.66
C SER A 52 5.16 13.26 0.52
N SER A 53 6.16 13.26 -0.38
CA SER A 53 6.18 14.19 -1.52
C SER A 53 5.02 13.95 -2.52
N ARG A 54 4.41 12.76 -2.48
CA ARG A 54 3.27 12.39 -3.33
C ARG A 54 1.92 12.68 -2.68
N ILE A 55 1.88 12.91 -1.36
CA ILE A 55 0.65 13.06 -0.58
C ILE A 55 0.58 14.44 0.09
N ASP A 56 1.55 14.75 0.97
CA ASP A 56 1.71 16.06 1.61
C ASP A 56 3.20 16.37 1.81
N PRO A 57 3.81 17.17 0.92
CA PRO A 57 5.24 17.53 1.01
C PRO A 57 5.61 18.34 2.26
N ARG A 58 4.64 18.88 2.98
CA ARG A 58 4.86 19.64 4.23
C ARG A 58 4.92 18.73 5.45
N SER A 59 4.61 17.43 5.29
CA SER A 59 4.71 16.46 6.37
C SER A 59 6.15 16.29 6.82
N THR A 60 6.38 16.45 8.12
CA THR A 60 7.71 16.32 8.75
C THR A 60 7.78 15.17 9.76
N GLY A 61 6.65 14.54 10.09
CA GLY A 61 6.59 13.46 11.07
C GLY A 61 7.21 12.18 10.53
N SER A 62 7.89 11.48 11.42
CA SER A 62 8.60 10.23 11.14
C SER A 62 8.23 9.12 12.12
N PHE A 63 8.67 7.89 11.85
CA PHE A 63 8.53 6.76 12.78
C PHE A 63 9.11 7.08 14.16
N TRP A 64 10.26 7.73 14.20
CA TRP A 64 10.96 8.09 15.45
C TRP A 64 10.20 9.16 16.25
N ASP A 65 9.57 10.11 15.57
CA ASP A 65 8.74 11.10 16.23
C ASP A 65 7.51 10.46 16.87
N LEU A 66 6.90 9.50 16.17
CA LEU A 66 5.78 8.74 16.73
C LEU A 66 6.19 7.88 17.91
N THR A 67 7.35 7.21 17.87
CA THR A 67 7.79 6.32 18.95
C THR A 67 8.34 7.06 20.15
N ALA A 68 8.97 8.22 19.95
CA ALA A 68 9.50 9.04 21.03
C ALA A 68 8.44 9.81 21.83
N ASP A 69 7.31 10.12 21.21
CA ASP A 69 6.24 10.91 21.84
C ASP A 69 5.39 10.02 22.75
N THR A 70 5.38 10.32 24.03
CA THR A 70 4.58 9.56 25.03
C THR A 70 3.14 10.07 25.16
N ASN A 71 2.80 11.19 24.53
CA ASN A 71 1.51 11.88 24.67
C ASN A 71 0.59 11.69 23.44
N LEU A 72 0.65 10.55 22.77
CA LEU A 72 -0.18 10.24 21.61
C LEU A 72 -1.41 9.39 22.00
N GLU A 73 -2.29 9.94 22.83
CA GLU A 73 -3.47 9.21 23.32
C GLU A 73 -4.68 9.37 22.40
N THR A 74 -4.85 10.56 21.83
CA THR A 74 -5.99 10.87 20.99
C THR A 74 -5.65 10.84 19.51
N PHE A 75 -6.67 10.68 18.65
CA PHE A 75 -6.52 10.83 17.22
C PHE A 75 -5.90 12.18 16.83
N THR A 76 -6.29 13.25 17.51
CA THR A 76 -5.78 14.61 17.25
C THR A 76 -4.28 14.71 17.50
N ASP A 77 -3.77 14.02 18.52
CA ASP A 77 -2.34 14.02 18.85
C ASP A 77 -1.55 13.34 17.73
N VAL A 78 -2.02 12.16 17.27
CA VAL A 78 -1.40 11.44 16.15
C VAL A 78 -1.52 12.23 14.85
N ALA A 79 -2.69 12.82 14.56
CA ALA A 79 -2.93 13.58 13.34
C ALA A 79 -2.02 14.80 13.18
N ARG A 80 -1.50 15.37 14.28
CA ARG A 80 -0.50 16.46 14.25
C ARG A 80 0.91 15.98 13.87
N ARG A 81 1.18 14.68 13.96
CA ARG A 81 2.47 14.06 13.64
C ARG A 81 2.54 13.48 12.23
N VAL A 82 1.44 13.46 11.49
CA VAL A 82 1.34 12.92 10.13
C VAL A 82 0.86 14.02 9.17
N GLY A 83 1.25 13.91 7.89
CA GLY A 83 0.71 14.78 6.85
C GLY A 83 -0.70 14.39 6.45
N ARG A 84 -1.38 15.25 5.67
CA ARG A 84 -2.72 14.98 5.17
C ARG A 84 -2.99 15.67 3.83
N ASN A 85 -3.50 14.94 2.86
CA ASN A 85 -3.95 15.51 1.59
C ASN A 85 -5.43 15.98 1.62
N PRO A 86 -5.89 16.73 0.59
CA PRO A 86 -7.26 17.26 0.53
C PRO A 86 -8.37 16.20 0.50
N VAL A 87 -8.11 14.97 0.05
CA VAL A 87 -9.10 13.89 0.05
C VAL A 87 -9.16 13.12 1.37
N GLY A 88 -8.28 13.45 2.33
CA GLY A 88 -8.31 12.89 3.68
C GLY A 88 -7.35 11.73 3.92
N LEU A 89 -6.46 11.43 2.98
CA LEU A 89 -5.37 10.47 3.21
C LEU A 89 -4.31 11.10 4.10
N TYR A 90 -3.99 10.43 5.20
CA TYR A 90 -2.86 10.77 6.05
C TYR A 90 -1.59 10.10 5.55
N VAL A 91 -0.42 10.66 5.90
CA VAL A 91 0.88 10.08 5.54
C VAL A 91 1.87 10.16 6.68
N LEU A 92 2.45 9.02 7.02
CA LEU A 92 3.67 8.94 7.81
C LEU A 92 4.84 8.79 6.84
N GLY A 93 5.67 9.82 6.75
CA GLY A 93 6.87 9.81 5.92
C GLY A 93 7.99 8.98 6.54
N GLY A 94 9.00 8.72 5.71
CA GLY A 94 10.31 8.35 6.18
C GLY A 94 11.00 9.53 6.86
N GLU A 95 12.32 9.48 7.00
CA GLU A 95 13.05 10.60 7.58
C GLU A 95 13.03 11.84 6.68
N PRO A 96 13.01 13.04 7.28
CA PRO A 96 13.19 14.29 6.53
C PRO A 96 14.50 14.25 5.72
N ALA A 97 14.48 14.87 4.54
CA ALA A 97 15.65 14.92 3.66
C ALA A 97 16.89 15.58 4.28
N ALA A 98 16.73 16.38 5.34
CA ALA A 98 17.78 17.08 6.07
C ALA A 98 18.05 16.39 7.42
N GLY A 99 19.09 15.56 7.47
CA GLY A 99 19.54 14.90 8.70
C GLY A 99 20.33 13.62 8.43
N PRO A 100 20.97 13.03 9.45
CA PRO A 100 21.58 11.72 9.33
C PRO A 100 20.48 10.68 9.07
N ARG A 101 20.60 9.92 7.98
CA ARG A 101 19.66 8.85 7.67
C ARG A 101 19.73 7.77 8.74
N ARG A 102 18.62 7.51 9.40
CA ARG A 102 18.44 6.41 10.31
C ARG A 102 17.86 5.20 9.55
N VAL A 103 18.40 4.03 9.79
CA VAL A 103 17.83 2.79 9.24
C VAL A 103 16.62 2.43 10.07
N LEU A 104 15.48 2.20 9.42
CA LEU A 104 14.28 1.75 10.13
C LEU A 104 14.51 0.34 10.67
N ASP A 105 14.32 0.20 11.96
CA ASP A 105 14.39 -1.05 12.68
C ASP A 105 13.00 -1.70 12.77
N PRO A 106 12.87 -3.05 12.69
CA PRO A 106 11.59 -3.74 12.84
C PRO A 106 10.82 -3.41 14.13
N ALA A 107 11.53 -3.15 15.24
CA ALA A 107 10.89 -2.79 16.50
C ALA A 107 10.29 -1.38 16.45
N ILE A 108 11.00 -0.42 15.87
CA ILE A 108 10.50 0.96 15.65
C ILE A 108 9.30 0.94 14.71
N TYR A 109 9.38 0.18 13.61
CA TYR A 109 8.24 0.00 12.71
C TYR A 109 7.02 -0.53 13.46
N ARG A 110 7.16 -1.63 14.18
CA ARG A 110 6.07 -2.27 14.93
C ARG A 110 5.45 -1.33 15.96
N GLU A 111 6.27 -0.64 16.74
CA GLU A 111 5.82 0.31 17.75
C GLU A 111 5.01 1.46 17.12
N ALA A 112 5.50 2.07 16.04
CA ALA A 112 4.81 3.14 15.33
C ALA A 112 3.48 2.66 14.75
N VAL A 113 3.46 1.49 14.11
CA VAL A 113 2.25 0.92 13.51
C VAL A 113 1.21 0.58 14.57
N LEU A 114 1.61 0.01 15.71
CA LEU A 114 0.69 -0.24 16.83
C LEU A 114 0.01 1.04 17.34
N ARG A 115 0.69 2.18 17.30
CA ARG A 115 0.09 3.47 17.66
C ARG A 115 -0.89 3.96 16.60
N LEU A 116 -0.54 3.78 15.31
CA LEU A 116 -1.44 4.14 14.20
C LEU A 116 -2.70 3.26 14.19
N ASP A 117 -2.59 1.96 14.46
CA ASP A 117 -3.71 1.00 14.46
C ASP A 117 -4.84 1.35 15.43
N ARG A 118 -4.54 2.15 16.46
CA ARG A 118 -5.57 2.65 17.40
C ARG A 118 -6.48 3.70 16.77
N HIS A 119 -6.06 4.32 15.67
CA HIS A 119 -6.70 5.51 15.10
C HIS A 119 -7.04 5.38 13.61
N PHE A 120 -6.39 4.47 12.90
CA PHE A 120 -6.57 4.29 11.46
C PHE A 120 -7.15 2.93 11.15
N ALA A 121 -8.23 2.91 10.37
CA ALA A 121 -8.89 1.68 9.95
C ALA A 121 -8.19 0.99 8.79
N ILE A 122 -7.47 1.75 7.96
CA ILE A 122 -6.73 1.23 6.81
C ILE A 122 -5.33 1.85 6.77
N SER A 123 -4.31 0.99 6.63
CA SER A 123 -2.94 1.38 6.38
C SER A 123 -2.49 0.89 5.00
N VAL A 124 -1.95 1.79 4.17
CA VAL A 124 -1.32 1.46 2.87
C VAL A 124 0.18 1.65 3.01
N ILE A 125 0.95 0.57 2.90
CA ILE A 125 2.37 0.57 3.24
C ILE A 125 3.20 0.48 1.96
N ASP A 126 4.00 1.51 1.65
CA ASP A 126 5.01 1.47 0.59
C ASP A 126 6.25 0.74 1.12
N CYS A 127 6.42 -0.51 0.70
CA CYS A 127 7.44 -1.43 1.24
C CYS A 127 8.86 -1.21 0.67
N GLY A 128 9.02 -0.22 -0.22
CA GLY A 128 10.32 -0.06 -0.91
C GLY A 128 10.61 -1.18 -1.92
N SER A 129 11.90 -1.37 -2.23
CA SER A 129 12.33 -2.34 -3.26
C SER A 129 13.19 -3.49 -2.72
N THR A 130 13.57 -3.47 -1.44
CA THR A 130 14.45 -4.46 -0.82
C THR A 130 13.62 -5.53 -0.10
N MET A 131 13.46 -6.69 -0.73
CA MET A 131 12.64 -7.79 -0.17
C MET A 131 13.25 -8.41 1.08
N ASP A 132 14.57 -8.60 1.11
CA ASP A 132 15.26 -9.29 2.21
C ASP A 132 15.61 -8.39 3.41
N SER A 133 15.05 -7.18 3.49
CA SER A 133 15.27 -6.35 4.66
C SER A 133 14.47 -6.87 5.87
N PRO A 134 15.03 -6.79 7.09
CA PRO A 134 14.30 -7.17 8.30
C PRO A 134 12.96 -6.44 8.46
N VAL A 135 12.90 -5.16 8.04
CA VAL A 135 11.68 -4.35 8.07
C VAL A 135 10.66 -4.87 7.07
N THR A 136 11.08 -5.22 5.84
CA THR A 136 10.17 -5.78 4.83
C THR A 136 9.54 -7.09 5.33
N HIS A 137 10.33 -7.96 5.96
CA HIS A 137 9.80 -9.17 6.56
C HIS A 137 8.77 -8.90 7.67
N GLU A 138 9.02 -7.89 8.50
CA GLU A 138 8.08 -7.49 9.55
C GLU A 138 6.79 -6.93 8.96
N VAL A 139 6.90 -6.05 7.95
CA VAL A 139 5.75 -5.51 7.21
C VAL A 139 4.91 -6.64 6.64
N LEU A 140 5.52 -7.55 5.87
CA LEU A 140 4.80 -8.61 5.15
C LEU A 140 4.02 -9.56 6.07
N ARG A 141 4.51 -9.81 7.29
CA ARG A 141 3.81 -10.62 8.29
C ARG A 141 2.56 -9.96 8.85
N ASP A 142 2.50 -8.64 8.79
CA ASP A 142 1.42 -7.82 9.36
C ASP A 142 0.36 -7.43 8.30
N LEU A 143 0.53 -7.84 7.04
CA LEU A 143 -0.37 -7.48 5.95
C LEU A 143 -1.60 -8.41 5.84
N ASP A 144 -2.73 -7.82 5.45
CA ASP A 144 -3.96 -8.51 5.04
C ASP A 144 -4.03 -8.73 3.53
N ALA A 145 -3.38 -7.86 2.76
CA ALA A 145 -3.34 -7.90 1.30
C ALA A 145 -2.03 -7.32 0.77
N LEU A 146 -1.68 -7.67 -0.47
CA LEU A 146 -0.48 -7.19 -1.13
C LEU A 146 -0.79 -6.74 -2.55
N ILE A 147 -0.18 -5.63 -2.95
CA ILE A 147 -0.13 -5.14 -4.33
C ILE A 147 1.30 -5.32 -4.82
N VAL A 148 1.52 -6.20 -5.79
CA VAL A 148 2.81 -6.34 -6.46
C VAL A 148 2.79 -5.49 -7.72
N VAL A 149 3.66 -4.46 -7.76
CA VAL A 149 3.75 -3.55 -8.89
C VAL A 149 4.84 -4.00 -9.86
N SER A 150 4.47 -4.11 -11.12
CA SER A 150 5.35 -4.41 -12.25
C SER A 150 5.29 -3.29 -13.28
N SER A 151 6.38 -3.05 -14.01
CA SER A 151 6.29 -2.34 -15.28
C SER A 151 5.75 -3.28 -16.36
N PRO A 152 5.18 -2.75 -17.46
CA PRO A 152 4.69 -3.56 -18.57
C PRO A 152 5.83 -3.98 -19.53
N TRP A 153 7.00 -4.32 -18.97
CA TRP A 153 8.20 -4.79 -19.66
C TRP A 153 8.65 -6.13 -19.08
N ALA A 154 9.37 -6.92 -19.88
CA ALA A 154 9.80 -8.26 -19.52
C ALA A 154 10.62 -8.31 -18.21
N ASP A 155 11.47 -7.30 -17.97
CA ASP A 155 12.30 -7.21 -16.76
C ASP A 155 11.47 -6.91 -15.51
N GLY A 156 10.44 -6.07 -15.63
CA GLY A 156 9.47 -5.78 -14.57
C GLY A 156 8.61 -7.00 -14.25
N ALA A 157 8.08 -7.66 -15.28
CA ALA A 157 7.28 -8.87 -15.13
C ALA A 157 8.09 -10.00 -14.49
N SER A 158 9.32 -10.23 -14.95
CA SER A 158 10.24 -11.22 -14.36
C SER A 158 10.54 -10.89 -12.88
N ALA A 159 10.72 -9.63 -12.53
CA ALA A 159 10.92 -9.22 -11.13
C ALA A 159 9.66 -9.47 -10.28
N ALA A 160 8.47 -9.19 -10.81
CA ALA A 160 7.22 -9.45 -10.12
C ALA A 160 6.98 -10.96 -9.93
N ALA A 161 7.25 -11.78 -10.94
CA ALA A 161 7.18 -13.24 -10.84
C ALA A 161 8.09 -13.77 -9.72
N ARG A 162 9.37 -13.35 -9.70
CA ARG A 162 10.30 -13.70 -8.62
C ARG A 162 9.82 -13.23 -7.24
N THR A 163 9.14 -12.09 -7.16
CA THR A 163 8.54 -11.63 -5.90
C THR A 163 7.45 -12.60 -5.42
N LEU A 164 6.60 -13.06 -6.32
CA LEU A 164 5.54 -14.03 -5.99
C LEU A 164 6.11 -15.40 -5.58
N GLU A 165 7.14 -15.88 -6.29
CA GLU A 165 7.87 -17.11 -5.95
C GLU A 165 8.50 -16.99 -4.56
N TRP A 166 9.23 -15.90 -4.31
CA TRP A 166 9.85 -15.65 -3.00
C TRP A 166 8.83 -15.62 -1.85
N LEU A 167 7.66 -14.99 -2.04
CA LEU A 167 6.57 -15.02 -1.04
C LEU A 167 6.10 -16.44 -0.75
N SER A 168 6.03 -17.29 -1.78
CA SER A 168 5.69 -18.70 -1.63
C SER A 168 6.76 -19.45 -0.83
N ASP A 169 8.04 -19.23 -1.15
CA ASP A 169 9.18 -19.87 -0.48
C ASP A 169 9.29 -19.44 0.98
N GLN A 170 8.88 -18.20 1.31
CA GLN A 170 8.79 -17.72 2.69
C GLN A 170 7.57 -18.24 3.46
N GLY A 171 6.73 -19.09 2.83
CA GLY A 171 5.52 -19.64 3.45
C GLY A 171 4.39 -18.62 3.64
N LEU A 172 4.45 -17.45 2.98
CA LEU A 172 3.43 -16.39 3.06
C LEU A 172 2.22 -16.70 2.14
N THR A 173 1.74 -17.94 2.19
CA THR A 173 0.71 -18.46 1.28
C THR A 173 -0.63 -17.75 1.40
N GLU A 174 -1.04 -17.35 2.61
CA GLU A 174 -2.27 -16.57 2.81
C GLU A 174 -2.16 -15.17 2.20
N LEU A 175 -1.03 -14.50 2.42
CA LEU A 175 -0.78 -13.19 1.81
C LEU A 175 -0.72 -13.31 0.28
N LEU A 176 -0.07 -14.36 -0.23
CA LEU A 176 -0.01 -14.67 -1.65
C LEU A 176 -1.41 -14.87 -2.24
N ALA A 177 -2.34 -15.53 -1.53
CA ALA A 177 -3.74 -15.68 -1.96
C ALA A 177 -4.50 -14.34 -2.00
N HIS A 178 -4.06 -13.35 -1.22
CA HIS A 178 -4.62 -11.99 -1.17
C HIS A 178 -3.71 -10.97 -1.89
N THR A 179 -3.05 -11.41 -2.97
CA THR A 179 -2.16 -10.57 -3.76
C THR A 179 -2.78 -10.24 -5.12
N ILE A 180 -2.69 -8.97 -5.52
CA ILE A 180 -3.04 -8.45 -6.84
C ILE A 180 -1.77 -7.92 -7.54
N VAL A 181 -1.64 -8.16 -8.83
CA VAL A 181 -0.56 -7.59 -9.66
C VAL A 181 -1.06 -6.33 -10.36
N VAL A 182 -0.28 -5.26 -10.28
CA VAL A 182 -0.51 -4.02 -11.01
C VAL A 182 0.55 -3.87 -12.07
N LEU A 183 0.16 -3.95 -13.35
CA LEU A 183 1.01 -3.57 -14.48
C LEU A 183 0.89 -2.07 -14.69
N ASN A 184 1.89 -1.33 -14.21
CA ASN A 184 1.88 0.13 -14.23
C ASN A 184 2.70 0.68 -15.39
N ASP A 185 2.05 1.29 -16.36
CA ASP A 185 2.71 1.97 -17.48
C ASP A 185 3.17 3.36 -17.03
N SER A 186 4.40 3.45 -16.53
CA SER A 186 4.96 4.69 -15.98
C SER A 186 5.63 5.59 -17.02
N ASP A 187 5.84 5.12 -18.25
CA ASP A 187 6.54 5.84 -19.31
C ASP A 187 5.74 6.05 -20.60
N GLY A 188 4.61 5.35 -20.75
CA GLY A 188 3.71 5.51 -21.91
C GLY A 188 4.19 4.84 -23.19
N HIS A 189 5.22 4.00 -23.13
CA HIS A 189 5.81 3.39 -24.32
C HIS A 189 5.41 1.93 -24.54
N ALA A 190 4.75 1.31 -23.56
CA ALA A 190 4.36 -0.08 -23.65
C ALA A 190 3.21 -0.28 -24.65
N ASP A 191 3.44 -1.10 -25.68
CA ASP A 191 2.41 -1.46 -26.64
C ASP A 191 1.33 -2.37 -26.02
N LYS A 192 0.12 -2.31 -26.59
CA LYS A 192 -1.04 -3.05 -26.09
C LYS A 192 -0.82 -4.57 -26.11
N ARG A 193 -0.08 -5.09 -27.09
CA ARG A 193 0.14 -6.55 -27.24
C ARG A 193 1.05 -7.06 -26.13
N THR A 194 2.15 -6.37 -25.86
CA THR A 194 3.09 -6.72 -24.79
C THR A 194 2.39 -6.68 -23.44
N ARG A 195 1.62 -5.62 -23.14
CA ARG A 195 0.84 -5.53 -21.89
C ARG A 195 -0.13 -6.70 -21.73
N ALA A 196 -0.89 -7.01 -22.79
CA ALA A 196 -1.86 -8.11 -22.74
C ALA A 196 -1.20 -9.47 -22.55
N LEU A 197 -0.04 -9.72 -23.15
CA LEU A 197 0.71 -10.97 -22.96
C LEU A 197 1.19 -11.12 -21.51
N LEU A 198 1.79 -10.08 -20.94
CA LEU A 198 2.28 -10.10 -19.56
C LEU A 198 1.12 -10.21 -18.54
N ALA A 199 0.01 -9.51 -18.79
CA ALA A 199 -1.18 -9.63 -17.94
C ALA A 199 -1.70 -11.07 -17.94
N ARG A 200 -1.77 -11.71 -19.10
CA ARG A 200 -2.23 -13.08 -19.25
C ARG A 200 -1.35 -14.07 -18.49
N GLU A 201 -0.03 -13.90 -18.55
CA GLU A 201 0.91 -14.75 -17.80
C GLU A 201 0.60 -14.78 -16.30
N PHE A 202 0.38 -13.61 -15.66
CA PHE A 202 0.00 -13.55 -14.25
C PHE A 202 -1.38 -14.15 -13.98
N VAL A 203 -2.36 -13.94 -14.87
CA VAL A 203 -3.70 -14.51 -14.75
C VAL A 203 -3.65 -16.04 -14.84
N ASP A 204 -2.86 -16.60 -15.77
CA ASP A 204 -2.67 -18.04 -15.92
C ASP A 204 -2.03 -18.66 -14.67
N HIS A 205 -1.26 -17.89 -13.89
CA HIS A 205 -0.76 -18.27 -12.57
C HIS A 205 -1.75 -17.95 -11.41
N GLY A 206 -3.02 -17.67 -11.72
CA GLY A 206 -4.09 -17.47 -10.75
C GLY A 206 -4.03 -16.14 -9.99
N ARG A 207 -3.37 -15.11 -10.55
CA ARG A 207 -3.27 -13.79 -9.91
C ARG A 207 -4.18 -12.78 -10.62
N PRO A 208 -5.02 -12.03 -9.87
CA PRO A 208 -5.73 -10.89 -10.44
C PRO A 208 -4.72 -9.85 -10.94
N VAL A 209 -4.99 -9.30 -12.12
CA VAL A 209 -4.13 -8.29 -12.75
C VAL A 209 -4.94 -7.05 -13.08
N VAL A 210 -4.37 -5.88 -12.80
CA VAL A 210 -4.91 -4.60 -13.26
C VAL A 210 -3.84 -3.87 -14.05
N GLU A 211 -4.16 -3.56 -15.31
CA GLU A 211 -3.31 -2.71 -16.15
C GLU A 211 -3.65 -1.25 -15.89
N VAL A 212 -2.68 -0.49 -15.37
CA VAL A 212 -2.78 0.95 -15.16
C VAL A 212 -2.12 1.66 -16.33
N PRO A 213 -2.85 2.46 -17.13
CA PRO A 213 -2.29 3.16 -18.27
C PRO A 213 -1.37 4.30 -17.83
N TYR A 214 -0.54 4.76 -18.76
CA TYR A 214 0.26 5.97 -18.57
C TYR A 214 -0.64 7.17 -18.24
N ASP A 215 -0.22 7.91 -17.22
CA ASP A 215 -0.86 9.14 -16.80
C ASP A 215 0.20 10.24 -16.61
N PRO A 216 0.17 11.31 -17.40
CA PRO A 216 1.15 12.39 -17.31
C PRO A 216 1.15 13.08 -15.93
N HIS A 217 0.03 13.09 -15.19
CA HIS A 217 -0.04 13.63 -13.85
C HIS A 217 0.84 12.84 -12.85
N LEU A 218 0.96 11.53 -13.03
CA LEU A 218 1.74 10.68 -12.14
C LEU A 218 3.25 10.75 -12.39
N ARG A 219 3.68 11.17 -13.58
CA ARG A 219 5.07 11.09 -14.04
C ARG A 219 6.02 12.08 -13.35
N PRO A 220 5.69 13.37 -13.12
CA PRO A 220 6.63 14.37 -12.63
C PRO A 220 7.10 14.19 -11.19
N GLY A 221 6.45 13.36 -10.39
CA GLY A 221 6.83 13.12 -9.01
C GLY A 221 6.25 14.10 -7.97
N GLY A 222 5.36 15.00 -8.38
CA GLY A 222 4.63 15.92 -7.48
C GLY A 222 3.47 15.25 -6.73
N VAL A 223 2.70 16.06 -5.99
CA VAL A 223 1.50 15.60 -5.26
C VAL A 223 0.50 14.98 -6.23
N ILE A 224 -0.08 13.86 -5.83
CA ILE A 224 -1.10 13.17 -6.63
C ILE A 224 -2.49 13.66 -6.24
N ASP A 225 -3.17 14.34 -7.17
CA ASP A 225 -4.57 14.71 -7.04
C ASP A 225 -5.44 13.70 -7.81
N VAL A 226 -5.95 12.71 -7.08
CA VAL A 226 -6.79 11.64 -7.65
C VAL A 226 -8.16 12.14 -8.13
N ARG A 227 -8.58 13.33 -7.69
CA ARG A 227 -9.91 13.86 -7.96
C ARG A 227 -9.94 14.77 -9.18
N ASN A 228 -8.97 15.68 -9.30
CA ASN A 228 -9.04 16.75 -10.26
C ASN A 228 -8.04 16.60 -11.42
N GLU A 229 -6.89 15.95 -11.19
CA GLU A 229 -5.79 15.91 -12.16
C GLU A 229 -5.52 14.51 -12.73
N MET A 230 -5.87 13.45 -11.98
CA MET A 230 -5.72 12.08 -12.49
C MET A 230 -6.69 11.81 -13.64
N ALA A 231 -6.19 11.24 -14.74
CA ALA A 231 -7.02 10.86 -15.88
C ALA A 231 -8.10 9.84 -15.49
N GLY A 232 -9.31 9.98 -16.02
CA GLY A 232 -10.44 9.11 -15.72
C GLY A 232 -10.15 7.61 -15.90
N PRO A 233 -9.53 7.16 -16.99
CA PRO A 233 -9.14 5.76 -17.17
C PRO A 233 -8.18 5.25 -16.10
N THR A 234 -7.17 6.05 -15.72
CA THR A 234 -6.22 5.72 -14.66
C THR A 234 -6.92 5.59 -13.31
N ARG A 235 -7.76 6.57 -12.98
CA ARG A 235 -8.54 6.56 -11.76
C ARG A 235 -9.45 5.32 -11.65
N LEU A 236 -10.10 4.93 -12.75
CA LEU A 236 -10.95 3.73 -12.79
C LEU A 236 -10.13 2.46 -12.50
N LYS A 237 -8.89 2.35 -13.01
CA LYS A 237 -8.01 1.22 -12.75
C LYS A 237 -7.56 1.16 -11.29
N PHE A 238 -7.19 2.29 -10.69
CA PHE A 238 -6.88 2.32 -9.26
C PHE A 238 -8.10 2.06 -8.37
N LEU A 239 -9.29 2.48 -8.78
CA LEU A 239 -10.54 2.08 -8.11
C LEU A 239 -10.73 0.56 -8.15
N HIS A 240 -10.45 -0.08 -9.28
CA HIS A 240 -10.50 -1.54 -9.39
C HIS A 240 -9.51 -2.21 -8.42
N VAL A 241 -8.27 -1.71 -8.33
CA VAL A 241 -7.29 -2.19 -7.33
C VAL A 241 -7.85 -2.04 -5.92
N ALA A 242 -8.35 -0.86 -5.55
CA ALA A 242 -8.90 -0.59 -4.23
C ALA A 242 -10.10 -1.50 -3.87
N VAL A 243 -10.99 -1.75 -4.83
CA VAL A 243 -12.15 -2.65 -4.64
C VAL A 243 -11.70 -4.10 -4.43
N THR A 244 -10.72 -4.58 -5.21
CA THR A 244 -10.16 -5.93 -5.07
C THR A 244 -9.51 -6.09 -3.69
N VAL A 245 -8.69 -5.14 -3.26
CA VAL A 245 -8.07 -5.13 -1.92
C VAL A 245 -9.12 -5.10 -0.81
N ALA A 246 -10.16 -4.27 -0.94
CA ALA A 246 -11.28 -4.24 0.02
C ALA A 246 -12.02 -5.59 0.10
N GLY A 247 -12.09 -6.33 -1.01
CA GLY A 247 -12.62 -7.70 -1.04
C GLY A 247 -11.78 -8.65 -0.17
N TYR A 248 -10.45 -8.54 -0.22
CA TYR A 248 -9.56 -9.34 0.62
C TYR A 248 -9.73 -9.02 2.11
N PHE A 249 -9.80 -7.73 2.49
CA PHE A 249 -10.09 -7.32 3.87
C PHE A 249 -11.38 -7.93 4.40
N ALA A 250 -12.43 -7.93 3.58
CA ALA A 250 -13.71 -8.51 3.96
C ALA A 250 -13.69 -10.03 4.12
N ALA A 251 -12.96 -10.73 3.27
CA ALA A 251 -12.80 -12.18 3.36
C ALA A 251 -12.12 -12.58 4.69
N ARG A 252 -11.12 -11.81 5.14
CA ARG A 252 -10.43 -12.03 6.41
C ARG A 252 -11.32 -11.76 7.62
N THR A 253 -12.02 -10.63 7.64
CA THR A 253 -12.98 -10.30 8.71
C THR A 253 -14.07 -11.36 8.86
N GLY A 254 -14.45 -12.04 7.78
CA GLY A 254 -15.44 -13.13 7.80
C GLY A 254 -14.92 -14.43 8.41
N ARG A 255 -13.60 -14.70 8.36
CA ARG A 255 -12.96 -15.89 8.95
C ARG A 255 -12.79 -15.78 10.47
N ASP A 256 -12.54 -14.60 10.99
CA ASP A 256 -12.37 -14.34 12.44
C ASP A 256 -13.69 -14.36 13.23
N ARG A 257 -14.84 -14.60 12.59
CA ARG A 257 -16.10 -14.84 13.31
C ARG A 257 -16.06 -16.27 13.87
N PRO A 258 -16.06 -16.45 15.22
CA PRO A 258 -16.33 -17.77 15.78
C PRO A 258 -17.67 -18.24 15.24
N ARG A 259 -17.73 -19.43 14.63
CA ARG A 259 -18.97 -20.09 14.27
C ARG A 259 -19.82 -20.17 15.54
N ARG A 260 -20.89 -19.40 15.61
CA ARG A 260 -21.92 -19.62 16.64
C ARG A 260 -22.36 -21.07 16.48
N ALA A 261 -22.08 -21.87 17.50
CA ALA A 261 -22.68 -23.19 17.61
C ALA A 261 -24.21 -23.05 17.51
N PRO A 262 -24.89 -23.94 16.77
CA PRO A 262 -26.32 -23.94 16.78
C PRO A 262 -26.79 -24.14 18.24
N SER A 263 -27.56 -23.21 18.76
CA SER A 263 -28.27 -23.36 20.04
C SER A 263 -29.15 -24.57 19.92
N GLY A 264 -28.70 -25.68 20.52
CA GLY A 264 -29.55 -26.88 20.68
C GLY A 264 -30.78 -26.48 21.42
N GLY A 265 -31.94 -26.55 20.76
CA GLY A 265 -33.22 -26.52 21.41
C GLY A 265 -33.39 -27.79 22.23
N SER A 266 -33.78 -27.61 23.46
CA SER A 266 -34.48 -28.59 24.29
C SER A 266 -35.87 -28.05 24.56
#